data_7dfebccc7833e9521be3caa04b3825f9
#
_entry.id   7dfebccc7833e9521be3caa04b3825f9
#
_cell.length_a   1.000
_cell.length_b   1.000
_cell.length_c   1.000
_cell.angle_alpha   90.00
_cell.angle_beta   90.00
_cell.angle_gamma   90.00
#
_symmetry.space_group_name_H-M   'P 1'
#
loop_
_entity.id
_entity.type
_entity.pdbx_description
1 polymer ?
#
loop_
_entity_poly.entity_id
_entity_poly.type
_entity_poly.pdbx_seq_one_letter_code
_entity_poly.pdbx_strand_id
1 'polypeptide(L)'
;MLVENETILIIDYGSQYTQLIARKIREKNVYCIVHPYNKINKNFLNNKNLCGIILSGGPNSVKDKKSPKLDKKILLLKIPILGICYGLQLLCKEFNGKIGQSSSREYGHSLISHKNKSLLFRGIKKNSQVWMSHGDHISREPKEFVVTSFSNKNVISSIENKKKMI
;
A
#
# COMPACT_ATOMS: atom_id res chain seq x y z
N MET A 1 -32.25 0.95 -12.70
CA MET A 1 -30.94 1.59 -12.81
C MET A 1 -29.96 0.81 -11.97
N LEU A 2 -28.98 0.15 -12.58
CA LEU A 2 -27.87 -0.41 -11.82
C LEU A 2 -27.09 0.79 -11.29
N VAL A 3 -27.05 0.95 -9.97
CA VAL A 3 -26.16 1.94 -9.33
C VAL A 3 -24.76 1.51 -9.70
N GLU A 4 -24.09 2.29 -10.54
CA GLU A 4 -22.68 2.07 -10.86
C GLU A 4 -21.88 2.31 -9.58
N ASN A 5 -21.56 1.24 -8.88
CA ASN A 5 -20.86 1.33 -7.59
C ASN A 5 -19.42 1.76 -7.79
N GLU A 6 -18.99 2.74 -7.01
CA GLU A 6 -17.57 3.06 -6.85
C GLU A 6 -16.78 1.79 -6.55
N THR A 7 -15.68 1.61 -7.25
CA THR A 7 -14.89 0.36 -7.22
C THR A 7 -13.49 0.62 -6.71
N ILE A 8 -13.03 -0.20 -5.77
CA ILE A 8 -11.61 -0.28 -5.39
C ILE A 8 -10.98 -1.46 -6.10
N LEU A 9 -9.87 -1.21 -6.82
CA LEU A 9 -9.05 -2.26 -7.41
C LEU A 9 -7.95 -2.67 -6.43
N ILE A 10 -7.91 -3.95 -6.06
CA ILE A 10 -6.82 -4.53 -5.28
C ILE A 10 -5.91 -5.27 -6.24
N ILE A 11 -4.68 -4.80 -6.37
CA ILE A 11 -3.63 -5.45 -7.17
C ILE A 11 -2.89 -6.43 -6.27
N ASP A 12 -3.01 -7.72 -6.59
CA ASP A 12 -2.44 -8.81 -5.80
C ASP A 12 -1.02 -9.15 -6.25
N TYR A 13 -0.06 -8.92 -5.36
CA TYR A 13 1.35 -9.28 -5.53
C TYR A 13 1.71 -10.62 -4.86
N GLY A 14 0.71 -11.43 -4.52
CA GLY A 14 0.89 -12.75 -3.90
C GLY A 14 0.86 -12.73 -2.37
N SER A 15 0.16 -11.77 -1.78
CA SER A 15 0.00 -11.72 -0.33
C SER A 15 -1.04 -12.73 0.16
N GLN A 16 -0.71 -13.46 1.21
CA GLN A 16 -1.70 -14.27 1.94
C GLN A 16 -2.83 -13.45 2.57
N TYR A 17 -2.68 -12.13 2.69
CA TYR A 17 -3.66 -11.22 3.27
C TYR A 17 -4.54 -10.52 2.24
N THR A 18 -4.36 -10.74 0.92
CA THR A 18 -5.12 -10.04 -0.11
C THR A 18 -6.62 -10.24 0.03
N GLN A 19 -7.05 -11.49 0.30
CA GLN A 19 -8.47 -11.79 0.50
C GLN A 19 -9.03 -11.18 1.79
N LEU A 20 -8.21 -11.09 2.85
CA LEU A 20 -8.61 -10.42 4.08
C LEU A 20 -8.79 -8.91 3.85
N ILE A 21 -7.92 -8.27 3.07
CA ILE A 21 -8.07 -6.86 2.66
C ILE A 21 -9.40 -6.67 1.92
N ALA A 22 -9.68 -7.51 0.92
CA ALA A 22 -10.92 -7.45 0.14
C ALA A 22 -12.16 -7.61 1.04
N ARG A 23 -12.11 -8.57 1.96
CA ARG A 23 -13.19 -8.79 2.93
C ARG A 23 -13.42 -7.55 3.80
N LYS A 24 -12.34 -6.95 4.34
CA LYS A 24 -12.45 -5.76 5.20
C LYS A 24 -13.05 -4.54 4.48
N ILE A 25 -12.78 -4.39 3.19
CA ILE A 25 -13.38 -3.34 2.35
C ILE A 25 -14.87 -3.61 2.18
N ARG A 26 -15.26 -4.84 1.84
CA ARG A 26 -16.66 -5.24 1.66
C ARG A 26 -17.48 -5.15 2.96
N GLU A 27 -16.87 -5.42 4.11
CA GLU A 27 -17.49 -5.20 5.43
C GLU A 27 -17.84 -3.71 5.68
N LYS A 28 -17.25 -2.78 4.90
CA LYS A 28 -17.59 -1.35 4.91
C LYS A 28 -18.58 -0.95 3.80
N ASN A 29 -19.24 -1.92 3.17
CA ASN A 29 -20.17 -1.72 2.05
C ASN A 29 -19.52 -1.06 0.83
N VAL A 30 -18.21 -1.24 0.64
CA VAL A 30 -17.48 -0.75 -0.54
C VAL A 30 -17.20 -1.91 -1.48
N TYR A 31 -17.54 -1.74 -2.75
CA TYR A 31 -17.25 -2.76 -3.75
C TYR A 31 -15.76 -2.79 -4.09
N CYS A 32 -15.19 -3.99 -4.18
CA CYS A 32 -13.80 -4.16 -4.59
C CYS A 32 -13.61 -5.41 -5.44
N ILE A 33 -12.66 -5.33 -6.35
CA ILE A 33 -12.21 -6.42 -7.21
C ILE A 33 -10.73 -6.69 -6.93
N VAL A 34 -10.36 -7.98 -7.00
CA VAL A 34 -8.97 -8.43 -6.82
C VAL A 34 -8.45 -8.92 -8.15
N HIS A 35 -7.32 -8.39 -8.58
CA HIS A 35 -6.63 -8.83 -9.78
C HIS A 35 -5.15 -9.10 -9.53
N PRO A 36 -4.61 -10.21 -10.06
CA PRO A 36 -3.17 -10.45 -10.06
C PRO A 36 -2.43 -9.33 -10.80
N TYR A 37 -1.28 -8.93 -10.28
CA TYR A 37 -0.46 -7.83 -10.82
C TYR A 37 -0.13 -7.99 -12.32
N ASN A 38 0.02 -9.22 -12.79
CA ASN A 38 0.38 -9.56 -14.18
C ASN A 38 -0.83 -9.68 -15.13
N LYS A 39 -2.06 -9.49 -14.63
CA LYS A 39 -3.31 -9.53 -15.41
C LYS A 39 -4.01 -8.19 -15.50
N ILE A 40 -3.39 -7.12 -15.03
CA ILE A 40 -3.94 -5.77 -15.15
C ILE A 40 -3.88 -5.35 -16.61
N ASN A 41 -5.02 -4.95 -17.16
CA ASN A 41 -5.14 -4.50 -18.54
C ASN A 41 -5.82 -3.11 -18.61
N LYS A 42 -5.85 -2.53 -19.81
CA LYS A 42 -6.44 -1.21 -20.05
C LYS A 42 -7.91 -1.13 -19.65
N ASN A 43 -8.68 -2.21 -19.80
CA ASN A 43 -10.11 -2.20 -19.50
C ASN A 43 -10.38 -1.96 -18.01
N PHE A 44 -9.54 -2.53 -17.11
CA PHE A 44 -9.63 -2.25 -15.68
C PHE A 44 -9.26 -0.82 -15.35
N LEU A 45 -8.22 -0.30 -15.98
CA LEU A 45 -7.73 1.05 -15.72
C LEU A 45 -8.64 2.14 -16.31
N ASN A 46 -9.40 1.81 -17.35
CA ASN A 46 -10.38 2.72 -17.98
C ASN A 46 -11.77 2.65 -17.34
N ASN A 47 -11.96 1.87 -16.30
CA ASN A 47 -13.24 1.80 -15.59
C ASN A 47 -13.52 3.16 -14.92
N LYS A 48 -14.57 3.84 -15.36
CA LYS A 48 -14.98 5.17 -14.85
C LYS A 48 -15.38 5.16 -13.38
N ASN A 49 -15.74 3.99 -12.85
CA ASN A 49 -16.13 3.82 -11.44
C ASN A 49 -14.95 3.50 -10.53
N LEU A 50 -13.74 3.40 -11.08
CA LEU A 50 -12.55 3.14 -10.29
C LEU A 50 -12.21 4.38 -9.44
N CYS A 51 -12.40 4.27 -8.12
CA CYS A 51 -12.21 5.37 -7.17
C CYS A 51 -10.95 5.22 -6.29
N GLY A 52 -10.29 4.06 -6.32
CA GLY A 52 -9.06 3.83 -5.57
C GLY A 52 -8.36 2.53 -5.93
N ILE A 53 -7.07 2.47 -5.65
CA ILE A 53 -6.23 1.29 -5.89
C ILE A 53 -5.52 0.90 -4.59
N ILE A 54 -5.49 -0.40 -4.30
CA ILE A 54 -4.67 -0.97 -3.22
C ILE A 54 -3.63 -1.89 -3.84
N LEU A 55 -2.37 -1.64 -3.54
CA LEU A 55 -1.27 -2.53 -3.86
C LEU A 55 -1.02 -3.43 -2.66
N SER A 56 -1.27 -4.72 -2.80
CA SER A 56 -1.12 -5.66 -1.68
C SER A 56 0.34 -5.88 -1.28
N GLY A 57 0.54 -6.61 -0.22
CA GLY A 57 1.83 -7.22 0.10
C GLY A 57 2.23 -8.30 -0.90
N GLY A 58 3.38 -8.91 -0.68
CA GLY A 58 3.89 -10.02 -1.46
C GLY A 58 5.11 -10.65 -0.82
N PRO A 59 5.47 -11.87 -1.22
CA PRO A 59 6.60 -12.61 -0.65
C PRO A 59 7.97 -12.15 -1.17
N ASN A 60 7.99 -11.35 -2.23
CA ASN A 60 9.21 -10.94 -2.92
C ASN A 60 9.87 -9.72 -2.29
N SER A 61 11.17 -9.55 -2.55
CA SER A 61 11.88 -8.29 -2.29
C SER A 61 11.83 -7.39 -3.52
N VAL A 62 11.56 -6.10 -3.34
CA VAL A 62 11.61 -5.11 -4.44
C VAL A 62 13.02 -4.90 -4.99
N LYS A 63 14.05 -5.44 -4.31
CA LYS A 63 15.46 -5.40 -4.75
C LYS A 63 15.75 -6.45 -5.81
N ASP A 64 15.00 -7.53 -5.84
CA ASP A 64 15.21 -8.62 -6.77
C ASP A 64 14.81 -8.19 -8.19
N LYS A 65 15.67 -8.48 -9.17
CA LYS A 65 15.44 -8.11 -10.57
C LYS A 65 14.19 -8.79 -11.16
N LYS A 66 13.90 -10.02 -10.71
CA LYS A 66 12.77 -10.84 -11.18
C LYS A 66 11.47 -10.59 -10.41
N SER A 67 11.48 -9.76 -9.38
CA SER A 67 10.29 -9.47 -8.59
C SER A 67 9.24 -8.70 -9.39
N PRO A 68 7.95 -8.85 -9.05
CA PRO A 68 6.86 -8.10 -9.66
C PRO A 68 7.11 -6.59 -9.61
N LYS A 69 6.81 -5.89 -10.69
CA LYS A 69 7.03 -4.45 -10.81
C LYS A 69 5.70 -3.69 -10.75
N LEU A 70 5.79 -2.43 -10.42
CA LEU A 70 4.65 -1.51 -10.48
C LEU A 70 4.31 -1.22 -11.95
N ASP A 71 3.04 -1.38 -12.35
CA ASP A 71 2.56 -0.80 -13.60
C ASP A 71 2.39 0.70 -13.41
N LYS A 72 3.30 1.49 -14.02
CA LYS A 72 3.31 2.96 -13.88
C LYS A 72 2.03 3.63 -14.41
N LYS A 73 1.24 2.95 -15.24
CA LYS A 73 -0.03 3.47 -15.76
C LYS A 73 -1.02 3.77 -14.63
N ILE A 74 -0.96 3.03 -13.53
CA ILE A 74 -1.84 3.29 -12.38
C ILE A 74 -1.60 4.68 -11.75
N LEU A 75 -0.36 5.20 -11.83
CA LEU A 75 -0.02 6.52 -11.31
C LEU A 75 -0.59 7.66 -12.17
N LEU A 76 -0.96 7.37 -13.41
CA LEU A 76 -1.55 8.34 -14.34
C LEU A 76 -3.05 8.55 -14.11
N LEU A 77 -3.70 7.65 -13.36
CA LEU A 77 -5.15 7.70 -13.11
C LEU A 77 -5.56 8.83 -12.17
N LYS A 78 -4.61 9.39 -11.41
CA LYS A 78 -4.86 10.48 -10.44
C LYS A 78 -5.97 10.15 -9.43
N ILE A 79 -6.06 8.91 -9.00
CA ILE A 79 -6.94 8.43 -7.94
C ILE A 79 -6.12 7.98 -6.73
N PRO A 80 -6.72 7.87 -5.53
CA PRO A 80 -6.01 7.41 -4.34
C PRO A 80 -5.37 6.04 -4.51
N ILE A 81 -4.12 5.91 -4.04
CA ILE A 81 -3.36 4.64 -4.07
C ILE A 81 -2.84 4.34 -2.67
N LEU A 82 -3.15 3.17 -2.15
CA LEU A 82 -2.61 2.64 -0.90
C LEU A 82 -1.67 1.47 -1.17
N GLY A 83 -0.41 1.60 -0.78
CA GLY A 83 0.55 0.49 -0.80
C GLY A 83 0.66 -0.19 0.58
N ILE A 84 0.58 -1.51 0.62
CA ILE A 84 0.71 -2.31 1.84
C ILE A 84 1.95 -3.21 1.72
N CYS A 85 2.87 -3.15 2.67
CA CYS A 85 4.13 -3.92 2.69
C CYS A 85 4.88 -3.84 1.35
N TYR A 86 4.87 -4.89 0.55
CA TYR A 86 5.50 -4.91 -0.77
C TYR A 86 5.00 -3.78 -1.68
N GLY A 87 3.69 -3.51 -1.69
CA GLY A 87 3.09 -2.40 -2.45
C GLY A 87 3.61 -1.03 -2.02
N LEU A 88 3.81 -0.81 -0.71
CA LEU A 88 4.43 0.40 -0.18
C LEU A 88 5.90 0.52 -0.64
N GLN A 89 6.64 -0.58 -0.62
CA GLN A 89 8.03 -0.61 -1.07
C GLN A 89 8.16 -0.33 -2.57
N LEU A 90 7.23 -0.84 -3.39
CA LEU A 90 7.16 -0.54 -4.83
C LEU A 90 6.96 0.96 -5.07
N LEU A 91 5.99 1.59 -4.37
CA LEU A 91 5.77 3.03 -4.44
C LEU A 91 7.00 3.81 -3.99
N CYS A 92 7.58 3.46 -2.84
CA CYS A 92 8.79 4.10 -2.35
C CYS A 92 9.92 4.05 -3.39
N LYS A 93 10.16 2.89 -4.00
CA LYS A 93 11.19 2.71 -5.04
C LYS A 93 10.89 3.52 -6.30
N GLU A 94 9.62 3.53 -6.75
CA GLU A 94 9.20 4.26 -7.94
C GLU A 94 9.45 5.77 -7.83
N PHE A 95 9.25 6.32 -6.62
CA PHE A 95 9.51 7.73 -6.34
C PHE A 95 10.93 8.03 -5.82
N ASN A 96 11.90 7.13 -6.06
CA ASN A 96 13.32 7.27 -5.70
C ASN A 96 13.60 7.32 -4.19
N GLY A 97 12.77 6.71 -3.37
CA GLY A 97 13.09 6.39 -1.99
C GLY A 97 14.08 5.23 -1.90
N LYS A 98 14.58 4.95 -0.71
CA LYS A 98 15.53 3.86 -0.48
C LYS A 98 14.91 2.75 0.36
N ILE A 99 15.16 1.51 -0.05
CA ILE A 99 14.77 0.31 0.67
C ILE A 99 16.01 -0.31 1.30
N GLY A 100 16.00 -0.43 2.62
CA GLY A 100 17.00 -1.11 3.42
C GLY A 100 16.65 -2.58 3.65
N GLN A 101 17.66 -3.39 3.99
CA GLN A 101 17.46 -4.69 4.62
C GLN A 101 17.66 -4.51 6.10
N SER A 102 16.71 -4.95 6.90
CA SER A 102 16.86 -4.96 8.34
C SER A 102 17.67 -6.19 8.76
N SER A 103 18.67 -6.00 9.60
CA SER A 103 19.30 -7.08 10.35
C SER A 103 18.29 -7.72 11.33
N SER A 104 17.32 -6.94 11.78
CA SER A 104 16.18 -7.42 12.59
C SER A 104 14.91 -7.37 11.74
N ARG A 105 14.53 -8.51 11.21
CA ARG A 105 13.24 -8.70 10.55
C ARG A 105 12.11 -8.39 11.53
N GLU A 106 11.07 -7.67 11.09
CA GLU A 106 9.89 -7.40 11.90
C GLU A 106 8.76 -8.36 11.52
N TYR A 107 8.51 -9.32 12.39
CA TYR A 107 7.40 -10.27 12.29
C TYR A 107 6.58 -10.26 13.58
N GLY A 108 5.26 -10.32 13.45
CA GLY A 108 4.35 -10.37 14.57
C GLY A 108 3.87 -9.00 15.04
N HIS A 109 3.49 -8.93 16.30
CA HIS A 109 2.97 -7.73 16.92
C HIS A 109 4.02 -6.62 17.02
N SER A 110 3.64 -5.42 16.61
CA SER A 110 4.43 -4.21 16.75
C SER A 110 3.54 -3.04 17.13
N LEU A 111 4.08 -2.10 17.88
CA LEU A 111 3.40 -0.85 18.15
C LEU A 111 3.89 0.20 17.16
N ILE A 112 2.96 0.89 16.52
CA ILE A 112 3.28 2.06 15.71
C ILE A 112 2.82 3.33 16.41
N SER A 113 3.63 4.39 16.27
CA SER A 113 3.26 5.74 16.66
C SER A 113 3.13 6.59 15.40
N HIS A 114 1.97 7.22 15.21
CA HIS A 114 1.70 8.02 14.02
C HIS A 114 1.50 9.50 14.32
N LYS A 115 1.69 10.34 13.30
CA LYS A 115 1.45 11.78 13.36
C LYS A 115 -0.02 12.10 13.07
N ASN A 116 -0.65 12.95 13.85
CA ASN A 116 -2.08 13.28 13.79
C ASN A 116 -2.56 13.95 12.48
N LYS A 117 -1.64 14.31 11.57
CA LYS A 117 -1.98 15.02 10.32
C LYS A 117 -2.10 14.11 9.09
N SER A 118 -1.95 12.79 9.26
CA SER A 118 -2.09 11.83 8.16
C SER A 118 -3.55 11.52 7.88
N LEU A 119 -3.93 11.45 6.60
CA LEU A 119 -5.27 11.01 6.19
C LEU A 119 -5.49 9.54 6.55
N LEU A 120 -4.45 8.71 6.39
CA LEU A 120 -4.49 7.26 6.68
C LEU A 120 -4.85 6.96 8.13
N PHE A 121 -4.42 7.81 9.08
CA PHE A 121 -4.62 7.60 10.52
C PHE A 121 -5.74 8.45 11.11
N ARG A 122 -6.59 9.05 10.28
CA ARG A 122 -7.72 9.84 10.77
C ARG A 122 -8.68 8.96 11.59
N GLY A 123 -8.91 9.36 12.84
CA GLY A 123 -9.77 8.61 13.78
C GLY A 123 -9.10 7.37 14.41
N ILE A 124 -7.82 7.12 14.14
CA ILE A 124 -7.05 6.03 14.75
C ILE A 124 -6.26 6.56 15.95
N LYS A 125 -6.17 5.77 17.02
CA LYS A 125 -5.38 6.11 18.22
C LYS A 125 -3.92 6.31 17.86
N LYS A 126 -3.27 7.35 18.43
CA LYS A 126 -1.88 7.72 18.16
C LYS A 126 -0.89 6.54 18.25
N ASN A 127 -1.09 5.68 19.23
CA ASN A 127 -0.33 4.44 19.38
C ASN A 127 -1.27 3.28 19.10
N SER A 128 -0.96 2.50 18.09
CA SER A 128 -1.79 1.38 17.66
C SER A 128 -0.96 0.12 17.50
N GLN A 129 -1.51 -0.99 17.92
CA GLN A 129 -0.91 -2.29 17.70
C GLN A 129 -1.21 -2.74 16.27
N VAL A 130 -0.19 -3.17 15.56
CA VAL A 130 -0.27 -3.69 14.20
C VAL A 130 0.48 -5.02 14.07
N TRP A 131 0.25 -5.71 12.97
CA TRP A 131 1.00 -6.91 12.63
C TRP A 131 2.01 -6.57 11.54
N MET A 132 3.29 -6.78 11.83
CA MET A 132 4.37 -6.61 10.86
C MET A 132 4.74 -7.95 10.24
N SER A 133 5.07 -7.94 8.94
CA SER A 133 5.49 -9.13 8.21
C SER A 133 6.41 -8.71 7.05
N HIS A 134 7.61 -8.22 7.37
CA HIS A 134 8.56 -7.78 6.35
C HIS A 134 10.03 -7.94 6.77
N GLY A 135 10.87 -8.27 5.79
CA GLY A 135 12.33 -8.26 5.94
C GLY A 135 12.97 -6.99 5.36
N ASP A 136 12.36 -6.40 4.34
CA ASP A 136 12.76 -5.12 3.76
C ASP A 136 11.97 -3.97 4.43
N HIS A 137 12.59 -2.80 4.58
CA HIS A 137 11.95 -1.62 5.14
C HIS A 137 12.35 -0.36 4.36
N ILE A 138 11.59 0.71 4.51
CA ILE A 138 11.96 2.02 3.97
C ILE A 138 13.09 2.59 4.84
N SER A 139 14.28 2.75 4.26
CA SER A 139 15.42 3.37 4.95
C SER A 139 15.50 4.88 4.70
N ARG A 140 14.89 5.35 3.60
CA ARG A 140 14.70 6.77 3.30
C ARG A 140 13.46 6.95 2.43
N GLU A 141 12.56 7.83 2.88
CA GLU A 141 11.38 8.22 2.13
C GLU A 141 11.74 8.97 0.83
N PRO A 142 10.89 8.91 -0.20
CA PRO A 142 11.04 9.76 -1.39
C PRO A 142 10.90 11.25 -1.01
N LYS A 143 11.58 12.13 -1.75
CA LYS A 143 11.62 13.59 -1.48
C LYS A 143 10.24 14.26 -1.35
N GLU A 144 9.24 13.77 -2.10
CA GLU A 144 7.89 14.33 -2.10
C GLU A 144 6.94 13.69 -1.06
N PHE A 145 7.44 12.75 -0.28
CA PHE A 145 6.67 12.05 0.76
C PHE A 145 7.05 12.54 2.15
N VAL A 146 6.11 12.41 3.07
CA VAL A 146 6.37 12.65 4.49
C VAL A 146 6.18 11.35 5.26
N VAL A 147 7.05 11.10 6.22
CA VAL A 147 6.89 9.96 7.15
C VAL A 147 5.75 10.27 8.10
N THR A 148 4.78 9.37 8.17
CA THR A 148 3.57 9.53 8.97
C THR A 148 3.51 8.62 10.19
N SER A 149 4.27 7.50 10.20
CA SER A 149 4.42 6.66 11.40
C SER A 149 5.76 5.95 11.46
N PHE A 150 6.13 5.56 12.68
CA PHE A 150 7.27 4.70 12.99
C PHE A 150 6.83 3.54 13.86
N SER A 151 7.50 2.40 13.72
CA SER A 151 7.38 1.30 14.66
C SER A 151 8.13 1.60 15.97
N ASN A 152 7.88 0.79 17.00
CA ASN A 152 8.62 0.86 18.27
C ASN A 152 10.12 0.58 18.12
N LYS A 153 10.57 0.02 17.00
CA LYS A 153 11.98 -0.15 16.62
C LYS A 153 12.53 1.02 15.80
N ASN A 154 11.80 2.13 15.73
CA ASN A 154 12.13 3.33 14.96
C ASN A 154 12.28 3.08 13.44
N VAL A 155 11.54 2.08 12.91
CA VAL A 155 11.47 1.81 11.49
C VAL A 155 10.30 2.59 10.88
N ILE A 156 10.50 3.20 9.70
CA ILE A 156 9.44 3.89 8.95
C ILE A 156 8.36 2.88 8.59
N SER A 157 7.16 3.08 9.16
CA SER A 157 6.02 2.17 8.98
C SER A 157 5.00 2.71 7.98
N SER A 158 4.95 4.03 7.77
CA SER A 158 4.13 4.63 6.73
C SER A 158 4.71 5.94 6.23
N ILE A 159 4.44 6.22 4.96
CA ILE A 159 4.74 7.47 4.28
C ILE A 159 3.52 7.93 3.50
N GLU A 160 3.36 9.21 3.29
CA GLU A 160 2.20 9.80 2.59
C GLU A 160 2.64 10.92 1.63
N ASN A 161 2.03 10.95 0.45
CA ASN A 161 2.08 12.09 -0.46
C ASN A 161 0.65 12.59 -0.73
N LYS A 162 0.23 13.64 -0.04
CA LYS A 162 -1.14 14.19 -0.14
C LYS A 162 -1.47 14.73 -1.53
N LYS A 163 -0.48 15.34 -2.21
CA LYS A 163 -0.69 15.91 -3.55
C LYS A 163 -0.97 14.83 -4.60
N LYS A 164 -0.34 13.67 -4.44
CA LYS A 164 -0.51 12.52 -5.35
C LYS A 164 -1.56 11.53 -4.84
N MET A 165 -2.12 11.76 -3.67
CA MET A 165 -3.07 10.84 -3.00
C MET A 165 -2.47 9.43 -2.82
N ILE A 166 -1.23 9.33 -2.36
CA ILE A 166 -0.50 8.09 -2.12
C ILE A 166 -0.08 8.03 -0.65
#